data_a59fd88a77411152ad46eb705223d762
#
_entry.id   a59fd88a77411152ad46eb705223d762
#
_cell.length_a   1.000
_cell.length_b   1.000
_cell.length_c   1.000
_cell.angle_alpha   90.00
_cell.angle_beta   90.00
_cell.angle_gamma   90.00
#
_symmetry.space_group_name_H-M   'P 1'
#
loop_
_entity.id
_entity.type
_entity.pdbx_description
1 polymer ?
#
loop_
_entity_poly.entity_id
_entity_poly.type
_entity_poly.pdbx_seq_one_letter_code
_entity_poly.pdbx_strand_id
1 'polypeptide(L)'
;MPAEPAAVLRPVPSAGAELEERYVADSWRPSSWGHPPPRGRETVSFTGIEPAWLRQAAKRWARQRLVTGQAFNTICAGANAFKRFSTFLADCAPPVEHPNQIGRDPLERYLAWLAPLPLADATKALSRVFLRALLEENRRYGWVPDIPLTAVIYPDELANRRHSLPRFIPEFVMNQLENTDNLAQLGARYRNLIVLITETGLRATDACTLAFDPLITDSAGWPCLRFTAAKMRAEHLLPLSPRAVEAIRAQQRAVGQSHPDGSTWLFPSRFAPDLPVPYDTLRLAFSVWQQRIGLHDETGRAVHLTIHQLRHSLGTRLINSGVPQHVIQRLLTHASPEMTSVYAHMHDATIRAEFERYCQTRVDVEGRRLGFDPTAVTADAEWVKHRLARAADTLPNGYCGRPPQQDCPHPNACLTCPDFQTTAEFLPVHRQQAELTRELLSAADSSGRQRQADNHRKVLISLDKFVTSLEALRPDEDDQHD
;
A
#
# COMPACT_ATOMS: atom_id res chain seq x y z
N MET A 1 36.90 -15.20 5.43
CA MET A 1 35.74 -14.88 4.57
C MET A 1 35.19 -16.17 3.97
N PRO A 2 34.06 -16.71 4.38
CA PRO A 2 33.45 -17.84 3.70
C PRO A 2 32.62 -17.30 2.53
N ALA A 3 32.76 -17.95 1.38
CA ALA A 3 32.14 -17.62 0.12
C ALA A 3 30.62 -17.77 0.20
N GLU A 4 29.90 -16.81 -0.43
CA GLU A 4 28.46 -16.88 -0.70
C GLU A 4 28.08 -18.20 -1.39
N PRO A 5 26.96 -18.83 -1.03
CA PRO A 5 26.37 -19.83 -1.88
C PRO A 5 25.71 -19.12 -3.06
N ALA A 6 26.43 -19.06 -4.17
CA ALA A 6 25.85 -18.69 -5.46
C ALA A 6 24.62 -19.56 -5.70
N ALA A 7 23.46 -18.92 -5.91
CA ALA A 7 22.29 -19.60 -6.44
C ALA A 7 22.72 -20.28 -7.74
N VAL A 8 22.88 -21.60 -7.67
CA VAL A 8 23.20 -22.44 -8.83
C VAL A 8 22.04 -22.32 -9.81
N LEU A 9 22.15 -21.39 -10.73
CA LEU A 9 21.41 -21.42 -11.98
C LEU A 9 21.79 -22.73 -12.67
N ARG A 10 20.96 -23.76 -12.53
CA ARG A 10 21.14 -24.98 -13.32
C ARG A 10 21.13 -24.60 -14.78
N PRO A 11 22.10 -25.07 -15.57
CA PRO A 11 22.17 -24.78 -17.00
C PRO A 11 20.85 -25.19 -17.66
N VAL A 12 20.26 -24.28 -18.40
CA VAL A 12 19.12 -24.59 -19.30
C VAL A 12 19.63 -25.67 -20.28
N PRO A 13 18.97 -26.83 -20.38
CA PRO A 13 19.39 -27.86 -21.31
C PRO A 13 19.47 -27.28 -22.72
N SER A 14 20.55 -27.58 -23.43
CA SER A 14 20.78 -27.20 -24.82
C SER A 14 19.96 -28.07 -25.77
N ALA A 15 18.63 -27.93 -25.75
CA ALA A 15 17.73 -28.76 -26.52
C ALA A 15 16.61 -27.88 -27.11
N GLY A 16 16.93 -27.19 -28.19
CA GLY A 16 15.92 -26.42 -28.94
C GLY A 16 14.71 -27.26 -29.39
N ALA A 17 14.92 -28.51 -29.79
CA ALA A 17 13.85 -29.40 -30.23
C ALA A 17 12.96 -29.90 -29.05
N GLU A 18 13.55 -30.34 -27.92
CA GLU A 18 12.79 -30.75 -26.73
C GLU A 18 12.03 -29.59 -26.08
N LEU A 19 12.54 -28.35 -26.20
CA LEU A 19 11.90 -27.16 -25.69
C LEU A 19 10.65 -26.84 -26.53
N GLU A 20 10.73 -26.97 -27.86
CA GLU A 20 9.59 -26.74 -28.76
C GLU A 20 8.48 -27.80 -28.56
N GLU A 21 8.82 -29.08 -28.38
CA GLU A 21 7.84 -30.11 -28.06
C GLU A 21 7.06 -29.84 -26.77
N ARG A 22 7.72 -29.31 -25.74
CA ARG A 22 7.06 -28.96 -24.47
C ARG A 22 6.04 -27.82 -24.68
N TYR A 23 6.28 -26.87 -25.58
CA TYR A 23 5.32 -25.81 -25.88
C TYR A 23 4.13 -26.26 -26.71
N VAL A 24 4.25 -27.37 -27.43
CA VAL A 24 3.14 -27.94 -28.22
C VAL A 24 2.09 -28.55 -27.27
N ALA A 25 2.49 -29.13 -26.14
CA ALA A 25 1.58 -29.73 -25.19
C ALA A 25 0.52 -28.73 -24.68
N ASP A 26 -0.73 -29.20 -24.46
CA ASP A 26 -1.81 -28.36 -23.89
C ASP A 26 -1.78 -28.27 -22.37
N SER A 27 -0.83 -28.91 -21.71
CA SER A 27 -0.62 -28.80 -20.28
C SER A 27 0.87 -28.68 -19.95
N TRP A 28 1.22 -27.65 -19.19
CA TRP A 28 2.60 -27.37 -18.83
C TRP A 28 2.81 -27.46 -17.33
N ARG A 29 3.95 -28.08 -16.92
CA ARG A 29 4.37 -28.16 -15.52
C ARG A 29 5.48 -27.14 -15.25
N PRO A 30 5.40 -26.33 -14.17
CA PRO A 30 6.43 -25.34 -13.85
C PRO A 30 7.83 -25.93 -13.70
N SER A 31 7.93 -27.13 -13.11
CA SER A 31 9.19 -27.84 -12.90
C SER A 31 9.92 -28.16 -14.21
N SER A 32 9.19 -28.34 -15.31
CA SER A 32 9.78 -28.56 -16.65
C SER A 32 10.51 -27.32 -17.18
N TRP A 33 10.33 -26.15 -16.58
CA TRP A 33 10.88 -24.85 -16.96
C TRP A 33 11.83 -24.26 -15.91
N GLY A 34 12.29 -25.08 -14.95
CA GLY A 34 13.15 -24.63 -13.87
C GLY A 34 12.47 -23.77 -12.79
N HIS A 35 11.15 -23.63 -12.87
CA HIS A 35 10.37 -22.93 -11.83
C HIS A 35 9.94 -23.93 -10.74
N PRO A 36 10.08 -23.60 -9.45
CA PRO A 36 9.51 -24.42 -8.41
C PRO A 36 7.98 -24.46 -8.59
N PRO A 37 7.32 -25.62 -8.45
CA PRO A 37 5.89 -25.71 -8.61
C PRO A 37 5.20 -24.83 -7.57
N PRO A 38 4.28 -23.93 -7.98
CA PRO A 38 3.45 -23.23 -7.01
C PRO A 38 2.59 -24.25 -6.31
N ARG A 39 2.57 -24.20 -4.98
CA ARG A 39 1.83 -25.16 -4.18
C ARG A 39 0.35 -25.10 -4.51
N GLY A 40 -0.26 -26.27 -4.73
CA GLY A 40 -1.66 -26.42 -5.07
C GLY A 40 -2.01 -26.32 -6.56
N ARG A 41 -1.05 -25.96 -7.44
CA ARG A 41 -1.24 -25.98 -8.90
C ARG A 41 0.03 -26.48 -9.57
N GLU A 42 0.07 -27.74 -9.88
CA GLU A 42 1.23 -28.36 -10.54
C GLU A 42 1.29 -28.09 -12.03
N THR A 43 0.19 -27.63 -12.65
CA THR A 43 0.08 -27.47 -14.09
C THR A 43 -0.72 -26.23 -14.48
N VAL A 44 -0.39 -25.63 -15.63
CA VAL A 44 -1.29 -24.77 -16.39
C VAL A 44 -1.84 -25.57 -17.58
N SER A 45 -3.15 -25.52 -17.77
CA SER A 45 -3.80 -26.21 -18.89
C SER A 45 -4.40 -25.19 -19.84
N PHE A 46 -4.12 -25.38 -21.14
CA PHE A 46 -4.72 -24.67 -22.28
C PHE A 46 -5.84 -25.47 -22.94
N THR A 47 -6.12 -26.70 -22.44
CA THR A 47 -7.27 -27.49 -22.86
C THR A 47 -8.55 -26.69 -22.64
N GLY A 48 -9.45 -26.72 -23.62
CA GLY A 48 -10.71 -25.95 -23.57
C GLY A 48 -10.55 -24.48 -23.96
N ILE A 49 -9.42 -24.08 -24.55
CA ILE A 49 -9.31 -22.81 -25.27
C ILE A 49 -9.53 -23.09 -26.76
N GLU A 50 -10.67 -22.69 -27.26
CA GLU A 50 -11.07 -22.79 -28.68
C GLU A 50 -11.45 -21.38 -29.20
N PRO A 51 -11.23 -21.03 -30.44
CA PRO A 51 -10.62 -21.80 -31.50
C PRO A 51 -9.09 -21.95 -31.38
N ALA A 52 -8.50 -22.80 -32.27
CA ALA A 52 -7.08 -23.16 -32.20
C ALA A 52 -6.12 -21.96 -32.26
N TRP A 53 -6.45 -20.92 -33.00
CA TRP A 53 -5.65 -19.68 -33.08
C TRP A 53 -5.54 -19.00 -31.68
N LEU A 54 -6.63 -18.96 -30.89
CA LEU A 54 -6.63 -18.38 -29.54
C LEU A 54 -5.77 -19.20 -28.59
N ARG A 55 -5.86 -20.53 -28.69
CA ARG A 55 -5.01 -21.44 -27.89
C ARG A 55 -3.52 -21.21 -28.17
N GLN A 56 -3.15 -21.06 -29.48
CA GLN A 56 -1.77 -20.75 -29.86
C GLN A 56 -1.32 -19.38 -29.35
N ALA A 57 -2.16 -18.36 -29.44
CA ALA A 57 -1.87 -17.03 -28.90
C ALA A 57 -1.68 -17.08 -27.38
N ALA A 58 -2.56 -17.80 -26.68
CA ALA A 58 -2.45 -17.99 -25.22
C ALA A 58 -1.16 -18.71 -24.80
N LYS A 59 -0.72 -19.73 -25.56
CA LYS A 59 0.54 -20.43 -25.34
C LYS A 59 1.75 -19.52 -25.57
N ARG A 60 1.76 -18.71 -26.65
CA ARG A 60 2.82 -17.74 -26.92
C ARG A 60 2.90 -16.68 -25.83
N TRP A 61 1.74 -16.17 -25.41
CA TRP A 61 1.64 -15.25 -24.28
C TRP A 61 2.21 -15.84 -22.97
N ALA A 62 1.86 -17.08 -22.66
CA ALA A 62 2.34 -17.79 -21.48
C ALA A 62 3.85 -18.07 -21.55
N ARG A 63 4.35 -18.50 -22.71
CA ARG A 63 5.80 -18.73 -22.97
C ARG A 63 6.60 -17.47 -22.68
N GLN A 64 6.18 -16.32 -23.20
CA GLN A 64 6.86 -15.05 -22.96
C GLN A 64 6.94 -14.71 -21.47
N ARG A 65 5.86 -14.95 -20.70
CA ARG A 65 5.86 -14.72 -19.26
C ARG A 65 6.77 -15.67 -18.50
N LEU A 66 6.85 -16.90 -18.91
CA LEU A 66 7.81 -17.85 -18.34
C LEU A 66 9.25 -17.36 -18.57
N VAL A 67 9.60 -17.02 -19.80
CA VAL A 67 10.95 -16.55 -20.16
C VAL A 67 11.32 -15.26 -19.44
N THR A 68 10.37 -14.34 -19.26
CA THR A 68 10.59 -13.10 -18.50
C THR A 68 10.48 -13.27 -17.00
N GLY A 69 10.34 -14.52 -16.53
CA GLY A 69 10.33 -14.86 -15.09
C GLY A 69 9.12 -14.39 -14.32
N GLN A 70 7.97 -14.24 -14.97
CA GLN A 70 6.72 -13.92 -14.28
C GLN A 70 6.22 -15.08 -13.43
N ALA A 71 5.48 -14.77 -12.36
CA ALA A 71 4.96 -15.78 -11.46
C ALA A 71 4.00 -16.74 -12.18
N PHE A 72 4.18 -18.04 -11.96
CA PHE A 72 3.36 -19.08 -12.60
C PHE A 72 1.86 -18.92 -12.34
N ASN A 73 1.47 -18.45 -11.16
CA ASN A 73 0.07 -18.13 -10.85
C ASN A 73 -0.53 -17.06 -11.77
N THR A 74 0.27 -16.10 -12.24
CA THR A 74 -0.15 -15.10 -13.23
C THR A 74 -0.47 -15.78 -14.57
N ILE A 75 0.34 -16.75 -14.98
CA ILE A 75 0.12 -17.54 -16.19
C ILE A 75 -1.16 -18.37 -16.09
N CYS A 76 -1.38 -19.03 -14.96
CA CYS A 76 -2.63 -19.76 -14.70
C CYS A 76 -3.86 -18.85 -14.74
N ALA A 77 -3.77 -17.66 -14.16
CA ALA A 77 -4.86 -16.69 -14.17
C ALA A 77 -5.17 -16.20 -15.59
N GLY A 78 -4.14 -15.94 -16.40
CA GLY A 78 -4.28 -15.59 -17.82
C GLY A 78 -4.93 -16.72 -18.63
N ALA A 79 -4.46 -17.97 -18.48
CA ALA A 79 -5.04 -19.11 -19.17
C ALA A 79 -6.54 -19.27 -18.83
N ASN A 80 -6.94 -19.06 -17.57
CA ASN A 80 -8.34 -19.09 -17.16
C ASN A 80 -9.15 -17.92 -17.76
N ALA A 81 -8.54 -16.73 -17.92
CA ALA A 81 -9.18 -15.61 -18.59
C ALA A 81 -9.43 -15.92 -20.08
N PHE A 82 -8.45 -16.55 -20.76
CA PHE A 82 -8.59 -16.95 -22.16
C PHE A 82 -9.61 -18.08 -22.34
N LYS A 83 -9.73 -19.00 -21.40
CA LYS A 83 -10.82 -20.00 -21.41
C LYS A 83 -12.19 -19.34 -21.34
N ARG A 84 -12.39 -18.31 -20.51
CA ARG A 84 -13.65 -17.57 -20.45
C ARG A 84 -13.95 -16.86 -21.77
N PHE A 85 -12.93 -16.23 -22.35
CA PHE A 85 -13.08 -15.63 -23.67
C PHE A 85 -13.43 -16.67 -24.74
N SER A 86 -12.80 -17.83 -24.71
CA SER A 86 -13.12 -18.98 -25.58
C SER A 86 -14.57 -19.43 -25.42
N THR A 87 -15.07 -19.55 -24.20
CA THR A 87 -16.50 -19.89 -23.95
C THR A 87 -17.41 -18.83 -24.59
N PHE A 88 -17.11 -17.55 -24.40
CA PHE A 88 -17.89 -16.48 -25.03
C PHE A 88 -17.90 -16.58 -26.57
N LEU A 89 -16.76 -16.86 -27.20
CA LEU A 89 -16.67 -16.98 -28.65
C LEU A 89 -17.53 -18.15 -29.20
N ALA A 90 -17.61 -19.25 -28.45
CA ALA A 90 -18.46 -20.38 -28.78
C ALA A 90 -19.96 -20.07 -28.58
N ASP A 91 -20.30 -19.27 -27.57
CA ASP A 91 -21.67 -18.86 -27.25
C ASP A 91 -22.22 -17.78 -28.22
N CYS A 92 -21.35 -17.17 -29.07
CA CYS A 92 -21.78 -16.19 -30.04
C CYS A 92 -22.68 -16.84 -31.13
N ALA A 93 -23.62 -16.08 -31.65
CA ALA A 93 -24.46 -16.49 -32.76
C ALA A 93 -24.27 -15.53 -33.95
N PRO A 94 -23.59 -15.92 -35.06
CA PRO A 94 -22.85 -17.19 -35.23
C PRO A 94 -21.60 -17.27 -34.36
N PRO A 95 -21.06 -18.50 -34.10
CA PRO A 95 -19.80 -18.68 -33.36
C PRO A 95 -18.64 -17.97 -34.06
N VAL A 96 -17.71 -17.45 -33.28
CA VAL A 96 -16.52 -16.73 -33.76
C VAL A 96 -15.37 -17.72 -33.89
N GLU A 97 -15.06 -18.17 -35.07
CA GLU A 97 -14.05 -19.19 -35.36
C GLU A 97 -12.72 -18.62 -35.89
N HIS A 98 -12.78 -17.49 -36.61
CA HIS A 98 -11.63 -16.89 -37.26
C HIS A 98 -11.15 -15.62 -36.54
N PRO A 99 -9.84 -15.37 -36.50
CA PRO A 99 -9.28 -14.21 -35.79
C PRO A 99 -9.70 -12.86 -36.40
N ASN A 100 -9.96 -12.79 -37.71
CA ASN A 100 -10.42 -11.59 -38.39
C ASN A 100 -11.84 -11.15 -37.99
N GLN A 101 -12.58 -12.01 -37.32
CA GLN A 101 -13.90 -11.70 -36.77
C GLN A 101 -13.84 -10.98 -35.41
N ILE A 102 -12.66 -10.92 -34.76
CA ILE A 102 -12.46 -10.25 -33.45
C ILE A 102 -12.23 -8.76 -33.70
N GLY A 103 -13.29 -8.02 -34.00
CA GLY A 103 -13.29 -6.57 -34.05
C GLY A 103 -13.81 -5.95 -32.76
N ARG A 104 -14.18 -4.67 -32.85
CA ARG A 104 -14.69 -3.93 -31.69
C ARG A 104 -16.01 -4.50 -31.16
N ASP A 105 -16.97 -4.79 -32.04
CA ASP A 105 -18.30 -5.29 -31.65
C ASP A 105 -18.26 -6.60 -30.83
N PRO A 106 -17.52 -7.66 -31.23
CA PRO A 106 -17.37 -8.86 -30.40
C PRO A 106 -16.75 -8.56 -29.02
N LEU A 107 -15.83 -7.60 -28.91
CA LEU A 107 -15.25 -7.25 -27.60
C LEU A 107 -16.26 -6.51 -26.70
N GLU A 108 -17.07 -5.63 -27.25
CA GLU A 108 -18.17 -4.98 -26.49
C GLU A 108 -19.19 -6.03 -26.01
N ARG A 109 -19.56 -6.96 -26.87
CA ARG A 109 -20.42 -8.09 -26.50
C ARG A 109 -19.79 -8.97 -25.43
N TYR A 110 -18.46 -9.22 -25.47
CA TYR A 110 -17.75 -9.94 -24.41
C TYR A 110 -17.83 -9.22 -23.07
N LEU A 111 -17.64 -7.90 -23.04
CA LEU A 111 -17.73 -7.12 -21.82
C LEU A 111 -19.14 -7.18 -21.22
N ALA A 112 -20.17 -7.12 -22.05
CA ALA A 112 -21.57 -7.27 -21.64
C ALA A 112 -21.87 -8.69 -21.14
N TRP A 113 -21.37 -9.72 -21.82
CA TRP A 113 -21.51 -11.14 -21.42
C TRP A 113 -20.81 -11.44 -20.10
N LEU A 114 -19.62 -10.86 -19.85
CA LEU A 114 -18.85 -11.07 -18.64
C LEU A 114 -19.50 -10.44 -17.41
N ALA A 115 -20.22 -9.35 -17.56
CA ALA A 115 -20.76 -8.55 -16.46
C ALA A 115 -21.73 -9.33 -15.53
N PRO A 116 -22.75 -10.07 -16.02
CA PRO A 116 -23.71 -10.80 -15.20
C PRO A 116 -23.18 -12.14 -14.66
N LEU A 117 -22.02 -12.63 -15.08
CA LEU A 117 -21.55 -13.93 -14.64
C LEU A 117 -21.40 -13.98 -13.11
N PRO A 118 -21.69 -15.12 -12.46
CA PRO A 118 -21.56 -15.30 -11.01
C PRO A 118 -20.09 -15.46 -10.58
N LEU A 119 -19.26 -14.46 -10.93
CA LEU A 119 -17.84 -14.38 -10.62
C LEU A 119 -17.56 -13.18 -9.74
N ALA A 120 -16.56 -13.30 -8.87
CA ALA A 120 -16.07 -12.15 -8.11
C ALA A 120 -15.62 -11.01 -9.06
N ASP A 121 -15.88 -9.75 -8.70
CA ASP A 121 -15.52 -8.57 -9.49
C ASP A 121 -14.03 -8.53 -9.85
N ALA A 122 -13.16 -8.94 -8.91
CA ALA A 122 -11.72 -9.05 -9.16
C ALA A 122 -11.39 -10.07 -10.28
N THR A 123 -12.15 -11.17 -10.37
CA THR A 123 -11.97 -12.18 -11.42
C THR A 123 -12.42 -11.65 -12.79
N LYS A 124 -13.53 -10.89 -12.82
CA LYS A 124 -14.01 -10.22 -14.03
C LYS A 124 -13.00 -9.17 -14.51
N ALA A 125 -12.48 -8.35 -13.59
CA ALA A 125 -11.46 -7.35 -13.87
C ALA A 125 -10.19 -7.99 -14.43
N LEU A 126 -9.68 -9.07 -13.82
CA LEU A 126 -8.52 -9.81 -14.33
C LEU A 126 -8.76 -10.40 -15.72
N SER A 127 -9.98 -10.88 -16.00
CA SER A 127 -10.31 -11.39 -17.35
C SER A 127 -10.16 -10.32 -18.43
N ARG A 128 -10.60 -9.10 -18.15
CA ARG A 128 -10.42 -7.94 -19.05
C ARG A 128 -8.96 -7.57 -19.22
N VAL A 129 -8.22 -7.48 -18.11
CA VAL A 129 -6.79 -7.11 -18.09
C VAL A 129 -5.95 -8.11 -18.90
N PHE A 130 -6.17 -9.43 -18.73
CA PHE A 130 -5.41 -10.44 -19.45
C PHE A 130 -5.78 -10.50 -20.93
N LEU A 131 -7.06 -10.35 -21.28
CA LEU A 131 -7.47 -10.29 -22.68
C LEU A 131 -6.89 -9.06 -23.38
N ARG A 132 -6.95 -7.90 -22.75
CA ARG A 132 -6.29 -6.68 -23.24
C ARG A 132 -4.80 -6.91 -23.49
N ALA A 133 -4.09 -7.48 -22.51
CA ALA A 133 -2.66 -7.75 -22.63
C ALA A 133 -2.37 -8.70 -23.79
N LEU A 134 -3.20 -9.75 -23.99
CA LEU A 134 -3.06 -10.66 -25.14
C LEU A 134 -3.21 -9.93 -26.47
N LEU A 135 -4.23 -9.08 -26.61
CA LEU A 135 -4.51 -8.33 -27.84
C LEU A 135 -3.40 -7.28 -28.13
N GLU A 136 -2.94 -6.56 -27.12
CA GLU A 136 -1.86 -5.57 -27.26
C GLU A 136 -0.54 -6.24 -27.64
N GLU A 137 -0.20 -7.37 -27.03
CA GLU A 137 1.01 -8.11 -27.37
C GLU A 137 0.90 -8.80 -28.72
N ASN A 138 -0.30 -9.32 -29.07
CA ASN A 138 -0.54 -9.83 -30.41
C ASN A 138 -0.27 -8.75 -31.47
N ARG A 139 -0.73 -7.52 -31.22
CA ARG A 139 -0.48 -6.39 -32.14
C ARG A 139 1.01 -6.05 -32.20
N ARG A 140 1.72 -6.12 -31.08
CA ARG A 140 3.16 -5.83 -31.00
C ARG A 140 4.03 -6.87 -31.70
N TYR A 141 3.67 -8.14 -31.55
CA TYR A 141 4.51 -9.27 -31.98
C TYR A 141 3.99 -10.01 -33.21
N GLY A 142 2.81 -9.69 -33.72
CA GLY A 142 2.23 -10.31 -34.90
C GLY A 142 1.96 -11.81 -34.74
N TRP A 143 1.60 -12.28 -33.54
CA TRP A 143 1.39 -13.73 -33.30
C TRP A 143 0.25 -14.32 -34.12
N VAL A 144 -0.82 -13.54 -34.29
CA VAL A 144 -2.01 -13.85 -35.09
C VAL A 144 -2.30 -12.62 -35.96
N PRO A 145 -1.76 -12.54 -37.19
CA PRO A 145 -1.79 -11.32 -37.99
C PRO A 145 -3.19 -10.90 -38.44
N ASP A 146 -4.13 -11.87 -38.55
CA ASP A 146 -5.49 -11.62 -39.01
C ASP A 146 -6.41 -10.96 -37.96
N ILE A 147 -5.95 -10.76 -36.72
CA ILE A 147 -6.73 -10.00 -35.72
C ILE A 147 -6.76 -8.52 -36.13
N PRO A 148 -7.95 -7.92 -36.34
CA PRO A 148 -8.08 -6.52 -36.73
C PRO A 148 -7.45 -5.55 -35.74
N LEU A 149 -6.95 -4.42 -36.20
CA LEU A 149 -6.43 -3.34 -35.36
C LEU A 149 -7.50 -2.74 -34.45
N THR A 150 -8.78 -2.90 -34.80
CA THR A 150 -9.94 -2.49 -33.99
C THR A 150 -10.21 -3.39 -32.81
N ALA A 151 -9.51 -4.55 -32.68
CA ALA A 151 -9.59 -5.44 -31.53
C ALA A 151 -8.90 -4.82 -30.31
N VAL A 152 -9.51 -3.82 -29.68
CA VAL A 152 -8.98 -3.05 -28.56
C VAL A 152 -9.93 -3.09 -27.37
N ILE A 153 -9.40 -3.34 -26.18
CA ILE A 153 -10.06 -3.04 -24.91
C ILE A 153 -9.38 -1.79 -24.35
N TYR A 154 -10.14 -0.72 -24.16
CA TYR A 154 -9.63 0.57 -23.69
C TYR A 154 -9.40 0.58 -22.18
N PRO A 155 -8.54 1.49 -21.64
CA PRO A 155 -8.27 1.58 -20.21
C PRO A 155 -9.49 1.84 -19.33
N ASP A 156 -10.44 2.63 -19.82
CA ASP A 156 -11.70 2.98 -19.15
C ASP A 156 -12.71 1.82 -19.07
N GLU A 157 -12.55 0.81 -19.95
CA GLU A 157 -13.33 -0.43 -19.91
C GLU A 157 -12.79 -1.45 -18.91
N LEU A 158 -11.58 -1.24 -18.42
CA LEU A 158 -11.08 -1.97 -17.28
C LEU A 158 -11.83 -1.47 -16.05
N ALA A 159 -12.54 -2.39 -15.36
CA ALA A 159 -13.26 -2.02 -14.14
C ALA A 159 -12.32 -1.25 -13.19
N ASN A 160 -12.72 -0.04 -12.81
CA ASN A 160 -12.06 0.67 -11.72
C ASN A 160 -12.01 -0.26 -10.53
N ARG A 161 -10.81 -0.51 -10.01
CA ARG A 161 -10.67 -1.21 -8.72
C ARG A 161 -11.48 -0.41 -7.73
N ARG A 162 -12.62 -0.92 -7.31
CA ARG A 162 -13.28 -0.39 -6.13
C ARG A 162 -12.26 -0.53 -5.02
N HIS A 163 -11.74 0.59 -4.54
CA HIS A 163 -10.92 0.60 -3.35
C HIS A 163 -11.83 0.17 -2.20
N SER A 164 -11.81 -1.12 -1.87
CA SER A 164 -12.44 -1.56 -0.63
C SER A 164 -11.63 -0.96 0.51
N LEU A 165 -12.32 -0.38 1.48
CA LEU A 165 -11.69 0.04 2.72
C LEU A 165 -10.84 -1.09 3.29
N PRO A 166 -9.67 -0.79 3.88
CA PRO A 166 -8.85 -1.78 4.54
C PRO A 166 -9.70 -2.51 5.57
N ARG A 167 -9.72 -3.82 5.50
CA ARG A 167 -10.37 -4.66 6.52
C ARG A 167 -9.42 -4.78 7.71
N PHE A 168 -9.21 -3.69 8.45
CA PHE A 168 -8.49 -3.76 9.72
C PHE A 168 -9.28 -4.59 10.74
N ILE A 169 -8.57 -5.17 11.68
CA ILE A 169 -9.17 -5.94 12.77
C ILE A 169 -9.45 -4.96 13.91
N PRO A 170 -10.70 -4.84 14.39
CA PRO A 170 -11.01 -4.01 15.55
C PRO A 170 -10.16 -4.39 16.77
N GLU A 171 -9.85 -3.43 17.62
CA GLU A 171 -8.95 -3.63 18.76
C GLU A 171 -9.48 -4.69 19.74
N PHE A 172 -10.80 -4.73 19.96
CA PHE A 172 -11.46 -5.77 20.75
C PHE A 172 -11.15 -7.19 20.25
N VAL A 173 -11.19 -7.39 18.93
CA VAL A 173 -10.90 -8.68 18.30
C VAL A 173 -9.39 -8.95 18.31
N MET A 174 -8.58 -7.90 18.12
CA MET A 174 -7.13 -8.01 18.10
C MET A 174 -6.58 -8.41 19.48
N ASN A 175 -7.17 -7.90 20.56
CA ASN A 175 -6.82 -8.28 21.94
C ASN A 175 -7.07 -9.77 22.20
N GLN A 176 -8.09 -10.39 21.61
CA GLN A 176 -8.30 -11.83 21.69
C GLN A 176 -7.21 -12.63 20.96
N LEU A 177 -6.74 -12.15 19.80
CA LEU A 177 -5.66 -12.78 19.04
C LEU A 177 -4.30 -12.63 19.75
N GLU A 178 -4.06 -11.52 20.44
CA GLU A 178 -2.80 -11.23 21.14
C GLU A 178 -2.77 -11.78 22.56
N ASN A 179 -3.91 -12.29 23.07
CA ASN A 179 -4.01 -12.88 24.39
C ASN A 179 -3.09 -14.11 24.51
N THR A 180 -2.31 -14.17 25.59
CA THR A 180 -1.29 -15.20 25.82
C THR A 180 -1.89 -16.63 25.87
N ASP A 181 -3.05 -16.78 26.54
CA ASP A 181 -3.70 -18.09 26.71
C ASP A 181 -4.27 -18.58 25.36
N ASN A 182 -4.81 -17.65 24.58
CA ASN A 182 -5.28 -17.97 23.21
C ASN A 182 -4.11 -18.34 22.31
N LEU A 183 -3.01 -17.61 22.35
CA LEU A 183 -1.79 -17.91 21.61
C LEU A 183 -1.16 -19.24 22.03
N ALA A 184 -1.25 -19.64 23.31
CA ALA A 184 -0.76 -20.92 23.81
C ALA A 184 -1.49 -22.13 23.17
N GLN A 185 -2.72 -21.94 22.69
CA GLN A 185 -3.47 -22.97 21.98
C GLN A 185 -2.96 -23.24 20.55
N LEU A 186 -2.10 -22.37 20.01
CA LEU A 186 -1.35 -22.63 18.77
C LEU A 186 -0.11 -23.47 19.08
N GLY A 187 0.21 -24.43 18.21
CA GLY A 187 1.53 -25.06 18.25
C GLY A 187 2.64 -24.01 18.09
N ALA A 188 3.75 -24.17 18.79
CA ALA A 188 4.84 -23.19 18.93
C ALA A 188 5.26 -22.55 17.58
N ARG A 189 5.41 -23.36 16.52
CA ARG A 189 5.75 -22.89 15.17
C ARG A 189 4.76 -21.85 14.63
N TYR A 190 3.47 -22.14 14.67
CA TYR A 190 2.45 -21.24 14.13
C TYR A 190 2.23 -20.02 15.02
N ARG A 191 2.37 -20.20 16.35
CA ARG A 191 2.35 -19.10 17.31
C ARG A 191 3.44 -18.09 16.99
N ASN A 192 4.70 -18.53 16.89
CA ASN A 192 5.84 -17.68 16.59
C ASN A 192 5.68 -16.98 15.23
N LEU A 193 5.15 -17.69 14.22
CA LEU A 193 4.91 -17.16 12.89
C LEU A 193 3.79 -16.09 12.87
N ILE A 194 2.69 -16.32 13.59
CA ILE A 194 1.59 -15.35 13.71
C ILE A 194 2.05 -14.10 14.48
N VAL A 195 2.75 -14.29 15.60
CA VAL A 195 3.33 -13.15 16.35
C VAL A 195 4.25 -12.33 15.44
N LEU A 196 5.15 -12.97 14.71
CA LEU A 196 6.06 -12.28 13.79
C LEU A 196 5.30 -11.51 12.71
N ILE A 197 4.28 -12.10 12.09
CA ILE A 197 3.45 -11.42 11.09
C ILE A 197 2.70 -10.22 11.69
N THR A 198 2.17 -10.36 12.90
CA THR A 198 1.46 -9.29 13.62
C THR A 198 2.36 -8.10 13.91
N GLU A 199 3.58 -8.36 14.42
CA GLU A 199 4.55 -7.33 14.78
C GLU A 199 5.20 -6.64 13.59
N THR A 200 5.43 -7.37 12.50
CA THR A 200 6.21 -6.87 11.36
C THR A 200 5.35 -6.48 10.15
N GLY A 201 4.13 -6.97 10.08
CA GLY A 201 3.30 -6.82 8.89
C GLY A 201 3.84 -7.53 7.65
N LEU A 202 4.75 -8.49 7.79
CA LEU A 202 5.23 -9.31 6.67
C LEU A 202 4.07 -9.96 5.91
N ARG A 203 4.22 -10.10 4.60
CA ARG A 203 3.30 -10.99 3.87
C ARG A 203 3.49 -12.40 4.38
N ALA A 204 2.38 -13.11 4.58
CA ALA A 204 2.43 -14.47 5.12
C ALA A 204 3.36 -15.41 4.30
N THR A 205 3.40 -15.23 2.98
CA THR A 205 4.33 -15.97 2.11
C THR A 205 5.78 -15.63 2.38
N ASP A 206 6.12 -14.35 2.58
CA ASP A 206 7.47 -13.90 2.87
C ASP A 206 7.91 -14.39 4.27
N ALA A 207 7.00 -14.33 5.26
CA ALA A 207 7.24 -14.87 6.61
C ALA A 207 7.49 -16.39 6.62
N CYS A 208 6.72 -17.15 5.81
CA CYS A 208 6.92 -18.60 5.68
C CYS A 208 8.29 -18.97 5.09
N THR A 209 8.88 -18.10 4.25
CA THR A 209 10.14 -18.35 3.52
C THR A 209 11.34 -17.63 4.11
N LEU A 210 11.29 -17.25 5.39
CA LEU A 210 12.44 -16.67 6.08
C LEU A 210 13.58 -17.68 6.21
N ALA A 211 14.80 -17.22 5.93
CA ALA A 211 16.01 -17.99 6.21
C ALA A 211 16.11 -18.31 7.70
N PHE A 212 16.87 -19.34 8.07
CA PHE A 212 17.00 -19.76 9.47
C PHE A 212 17.58 -18.67 10.37
N ASP A 213 18.54 -17.91 9.88
CA ASP A 213 19.15 -16.80 10.61
C ASP A 213 18.87 -15.46 9.90
N PRO A 214 17.69 -14.86 10.14
CA PRO A 214 17.29 -13.62 9.49
C PRO A 214 17.66 -12.39 10.31
N LEU A 215 18.17 -12.57 11.56
CA LEU A 215 18.47 -11.48 12.47
C LEU A 215 19.81 -10.84 12.14
N ILE A 216 19.83 -9.55 12.00
CA ILE A 216 21.05 -8.74 11.91
C ILE A 216 20.92 -7.53 12.83
N THR A 217 22.03 -6.88 13.09
CA THR A 217 22.08 -5.64 13.88
C THR A 217 22.49 -4.50 12.95
N ASP A 218 21.78 -3.38 12.98
CA ASP A 218 22.16 -2.19 12.23
C ASP A 218 23.36 -1.46 12.88
N SER A 219 23.83 -0.38 12.25
CA SER A 219 24.96 0.42 12.72
C SER A 219 24.73 1.11 14.07
N ALA A 220 23.48 1.26 14.49
CA ALA A 220 23.09 1.84 15.78
C ALA A 220 22.84 0.78 16.86
N GLY A 221 23.04 -0.51 16.58
CA GLY A 221 22.83 -1.59 17.52
C GLY A 221 21.40 -2.13 17.57
N TRP A 222 20.48 -1.69 16.67
CA TRP A 222 19.10 -2.14 16.67
C TRP A 222 18.92 -3.48 15.94
N PRO A 223 18.13 -4.40 16.49
CA PRO A 223 17.84 -5.66 15.84
C PRO A 223 16.94 -5.43 14.61
N CYS A 224 17.36 -5.99 13.49
CA CYS A 224 16.66 -5.91 12.22
C CYS A 224 16.43 -7.30 11.63
N LEU A 225 15.35 -7.45 10.88
CA LEU A 225 15.04 -8.61 10.05
C LEU A 225 15.54 -8.37 8.63
N ARG A 226 16.42 -9.24 8.14
CA ARG A 226 16.80 -9.28 6.74
C ARG A 226 16.00 -10.37 6.02
N PHE A 227 15.34 -10.02 4.92
CA PHE A 227 14.56 -10.97 4.13
C PHE A 227 14.43 -10.52 2.68
N THR A 228 14.18 -11.50 1.79
CA THR A 228 13.86 -11.22 0.39
C THR A 228 12.35 -11.25 0.18
N ALA A 229 11.76 -10.14 -0.22
CA ALA A 229 10.34 -10.10 -0.58
C ALA A 229 10.13 -10.78 -1.94
N ALA A 230 9.52 -11.95 -1.95
CA ALA A 230 9.36 -12.79 -3.14
C ALA A 230 8.66 -12.07 -4.30
N LYS A 231 7.65 -11.25 -4.01
CA LYS A 231 6.90 -10.48 -5.01
C LYS A 231 7.72 -9.35 -5.63
N MET A 232 8.64 -8.76 -4.87
CA MET A 232 9.45 -7.60 -5.28
C MET A 232 10.82 -8.02 -5.80
N ARG A 233 11.25 -9.24 -5.53
CA ARG A 233 12.61 -9.76 -5.80
C ARG A 233 13.71 -8.84 -5.26
N ALA A 234 13.47 -8.23 -4.12
CA ALA A 234 14.38 -7.31 -3.47
C ALA A 234 14.62 -7.71 -2.02
N GLU A 235 15.84 -7.51 -1.56
CA GLU A 235 16.21 -7.66 -0.17
C GLU A 235 15.73 -6.45 0.62
N HIS A 236 15.19 -6.69 1.80
CA HIS A 236 14.66 -5.68 2.70
C HIS A 236 15.23 -5.85 4.11
N LEU A 237 15.35 -4.71 4.77
CA LEU A 237 15.74 -4.58 6.16
C LEU A 237 14.58 -3.96 6.94
N LEU A 238 14.14 -4.63 8.00
CA LEU A 238 13.00 -4.20 8.80
C LEU A 238 13.40 -4.15 10.28
N PRO A 239 13.30 -3.00 10.97
CA PRO A 239 13.54 -2.92 12.40
C PRO A 239 12.52 -3.78 13.17
N LEU A 240 12.96 -4.42 14.24
CA LEU A 240 12.16 -5.37 15.00
C LEU A 240 11.85 -4.87 16.41
N SER A 241 10.62 -5.13 16.84
CA SER A 241 10.24 -5.04 18.24
C SER A 241 10.90 -6.16 19.07
N PRO A 242 11.07 -5.98 20.41
CA PRO A 242 11.57 -7.04 21.29
C PRO A 242 10.75 -8.33 21.19
N ARG A 243 9.42 -8.23 21.02
CA ARG A 243 8.52 -9.36 20.87
C ARG A 243 8.76 -10.13 19.59
N ALA A 244 9.02 -9.44 18.48
CA ALA A 244 9.38 -10.07 17.21
C ALA A 244 10.73 -10.79 17.29
N VAL A 245 11.74 -10.18 17.93
CA VAL A 245 13.06 -10.80 18.16
C VAL A 245 12.92 -12.08 18.98
N GLU A 246 12.13 -12.04 20.06
CA GLU A 246 11.93 -13.25 20.88
C GLU A 246 11.19 -14.35 20.12
N ALA A 247 10.18 -14.02 19.31
CA ALA A 247 9.50 -15.00 18.47
C ALA A 247 10.47 -15.69 17.49
N ILE A 248 11.39 -14.95 16.88
CA ILE A 248 12.43 -15.50 16.00
C ILE A 248 13.37 -16.40 16.78
N ARG A 249 13.91 -15.94 17.90
CA ARG A 249 14.82 -16.73 18.75
C ARG A 249 14.18 -17.99 19.31
N ALA A 250 12.92 -17.90 19.77
CA ALA A 250 12.15 -19.06 20.23
C ALA A 250 11.99 -20.08 19.10
N GLN A 251 11.73 -19.62 17.88
CA GLN A 251 11.61 -20.48 16.71
C GLN A 251 12.95 -21.10 16.32
N GLN A 252 14.04 -20.36 16.35
CA GLN A 252 15.40 -20.88 16.10
C GLN A 252 15.75 -22.01 17.10
N ARG A 253 15.47 -21.80 18.40
CA ARG A 253 15.66 -22.84 19.43
C ARG A 253 14.84 -24.11 19.13
N ALA A 254 13.55 -23.95 18.78
CA ALA A 254 12.68 -25.09 18.46
C ALA A 254 13.14 -25.84 17.20
N VAL A 255 13.60 -25.13 16.18
CA VAL A 255 14.14 -25.74 14.95
C VAL A 255 15.47 -26.44 15.25
N GLY A 256 16.39 -25.83 16.01
CA GLY A 256 17.67 -26.45 16.39
C GLY A 256 17.49 -27.75 17.15
N GLN A 257 16.44 -27.86 17.99
CA GLN A 257 16.11 -29.11 18.68
C GLN A 257 15.54 -30.18 17.74
N SER A 258 14.73 -29.80 16.75
CA SER A 258 14.07 -30.73 15.85
C SER A 258 14.88 -31.08 14.58
N HIS A 259 15.88 -30.28 14.26
CA HIS A 259 16.75 -30.44 13.10
C HIS A 259 18.23 -30.22 13.52
N PRO A 260 18.84 -31.20 14.18
CA PRO A 260 20.22 -31.07 14.68
C PRO A 260 21.25 -30.83 13.58
N ASP A 261 21.01 -31.34 12.38
CA ASP A 261 21.87 -31.17 11.20
C ASP A 261 21.71 -29.78 10.52
N GLY A 262 20.87 -28.92 11.10
CA GLY A 262 20.59 -27.57 10.60
C GLY A 262 19.33 -27.49 9.76
N SER A 263 18.92 -26.25 9.43
CA SER A 263 17.79 -25.96 8.56
C SER A 263 18.08 -24.71 7.74
N THR A 264 17.68 -24.72 6.48
CA THR A 264 17.71 -23.54 5.61
C THR A 264 16.64 -22.52 6.01
N TRP A 265 15.54 -22.99 6.60
CA TRP A 265 14.35 -22.20 6.87
C TRP A 265 14.11 -22.00 8.37
N LEU A 266 13.70 -20.78 8.75
CA LEU A 266 13.24 -20.50 10.11
C LEU A 266 11.95 -21.29 10.43
N PHE A 267 11.10 -21.48 9.42
CA PHE A 267 9.86 -22.25 9.52
C PHE A 267 9.84 -23.42 8.53
N PRO A 268 10.63 -24.50 8.78
CA PRO A 268 10.70 -25.64 7.88
C PRO A 268 9.34 -26.38 7.83
N SER A 269 9.03 -27.03 6.71
CA SER A 269 7.86 -27.88 6.57
C SER A 269 8.02 -29.13 7.42
N ARG A 270 6.92 -29.63 8.02
CA ARG A 270 6.95 -30.85 8.83
C ARG A 270 7.26 -32.11 8.02
N PHE A 271 6.79 -32.17 6.78
CA PHE A 271 6.89 -33.35 5.93
C PHE A 271 8.01 -33.29 4.89
N ALA A 272 8.58 -32.12 4.67
CA ALA A 272 9.70 -31.89 3.77
C ALA A 272 10.59 -30.78 4.37
N PRO A 273 11.52 -31.13 5.29
CA PRO A 273 12.29 -30.15 6.04
C PRO A 273 13.14 -29.21 5.17
N ASP A 274 13.55 -29.67 4.00
CA ASP A 274 14.26 -28.85 3.00
C ASP A 274 13.38 -27.75 2.36
N LEU A 275 12.07 -27.78 2.60
CA LEU A 275 11.13 -26.80 2.10
C LEU A 275 10.54 -25.97 3.26
N PRO A 276 10.21 -24.70 3.03
CA PRO A 276 9.55 -23.86 4.05
C PRO A 276 8.10 -24.32 4.28
N VAL A 277 7.53 -23.94 5.42
CA VAL A 277 6.12 -24.21 5.74
C VAL A 277 5.20 -23.66 4.64
N PRO A 278 4.24 -24.46 4.13
CA PRO A 278 3.29 -23.99 3.13
C PRO A 278 2.36 -22.91 3.69
N TYR A 279 2.11 -21.84 2.88
CA TYR A 279 1.10 -20.84 3.22
C TYR A 279 -0.28 -21.45 3.51
N ASP A 280 -0.73 -22.44 2.72
CA ASP A 280 -2.03 -23.07 2.93
C ASP A 280 -2.11 -23.82 4.26
N THR A 281 -0.99 -24.41 4.71
CA THR A 281 -0.90 -25.06 6.02
C THR A 281 -1.02 -24.02 7.15
N LEU A 282 -0.33 -22.88 7.01
CA LEU A 282 -0.46 -21.75 7.94
C LEU A 282 -1.90 -21.21 7.95
N ARG A 283 -2.49 -21.01 6.77
CA ARG A 283 -3.87 -20.52 6.62
C ARG A 283 -4.87 -21.44 7.30
N LEU A 284 -4.72 -22.76 7.13
CA LEU A 284 -5.57 -23.75 7.79
C LEU A 284 -5.38 -23.72 9.31
N ALA A 285 -4.13 -23.70 9.78
CA ALA A 285 -3.83 -23.62 11.21
C ALA A 285 -4.43 -22.37 11.86
N PHE A 286 -4.34 -21.22 11.18
CA PHE A 286 -4.94 -19.96 11.61
C PHE A 286 -6.47 -20.04 11.66
N SER A 287 -7.10 -20.63 10.65
CA SER A 287 -8.56 -20.79 10.61
C SER A 287 -9.08 -21.72 11.72
N VAL A 288 -8.42 -22.85 11.93
CA VAL A 288 -8.78 -23.81 13.00
C VAL A 288 -8.58 -23.17 14.38
N TRP A 289 -7.50 -22.42 14.56
CA TRP A 289 -7.23 -21.74 15.82
C TRP A 289 -8.29 -20.71 16.17
N GLN A 290 -8.72 -19.85 15.21
CA GLN A 290 -9.79 -18.88 15.43
C GLN A 290 -11.09 -19.53 15.91
N GLN A 291 -11.46 -20.67 15.33
CA GLN A 291 -12.62 -21.45 15.74
C GLN A 291 -12.46 -22.00 17.15
N ARG A 292 -11.26 -22.49 17.49
CA ARG A 292 -10.96 -23.06 18.81
C ARG A 292 -11.05 -22.03 19.93
N ILE A 293 -10.56 -20.80 19.72
CA ILE A 293 -10.62 -19.73 20.71
C ILE A 293 -12.00 -19.05 20.75
N GLY A 294 -12.92 -19.41 19.85
CA GLY A 294 -14.25 -18.80 19.78
C GLY A 294 -14.20 -17.32 19.43
N LEU A 295 -13.33 -16.92 18.47
CA LEU A 295 -13.11 -15.53 18.09
C LEU A 295 -14.42 -14.81 17.75
N HIS A 296 -14.73 -13.70 18.41
CA HIS A 296 -16.00 -12.97 18.27
C HIS A 296 -15.82 -11.44 18.32
N ASP A 297 -16.78 -10.70 17.77
CA ASP A 297 -16.87 -9.26 17.87
C ASP A 297 -17.51 -8.81 19.20
N GLU A 298 -17.60 -7.49 19.40
CA GLU A 298 -18.19 -6.88 20.61
C GLU A 298 -19.67 -7.27 20.82
N THR A 299 -20.36 -7.72 19.78
CA THR A 299 -21.75 -8.18 19.85
C THR A 299 -21.86 -9.68 20.17
N GLY A 300 -20.72 -10.40 20.31
CA GLY A 300 -20.67 -11.83 20.50
C GLY A 300 -20.83 -12.67 19.21
N ARG A 301 -20.85 -12.01 18.04
CA ARG A 301 -20.94 -12.71 16.76
C ARG A 301 -19.56 -13.25 16.36
N ALA A 302 -19.53 -14.52 15.92
CA ALA A 302 -18.31 -15.15 15.46
C ALA A 302 -17.67 -14.38 14.28
N VAL A 303 -16.36 -14.15 14.35
CA VAL A 303 -15.57 -13.45 13.35
C VAL A 303 -14.61 -14.43 12.68
N HIS A 304 -14.47 -14.31 11.37
CA HIS A 304 -13.46 -15.05 10.61
C HIS A 304 -12.50 -14.08 9.92
N LEU A 305 -11.21 -14.21 10.25
CA LEU A 305 -10.16 -13.33 9.74
C LEU A 305 -9.24 -14.08 8.79
N THR A 306 -8.63 -13.29 7.89
CA THR A 306 -7.52 -13.74 7.05
C THR A 306 -6.20 -13.25 7.63
N ILE A 307 -5.11 -13.99 7.44
CA ILE A 307 -3.77 -13.56 7.90
C ILE A 307 -3.38 -12.19 7.32
N HIS A 308 -3.84 -11.86 6.11
CA HIS A 308 -3.54 -10.57 5.48
C HIS A 308 -4.14 -9.38 6.24
N GLN A 309 -5.23 -9.60 7.00
CA GLN A 309 -5.82 -8.55 7.84
C GLN A 309 -4.92 -8.14 9.01
N LEU A 310 -4.05 -9.03 9.53
CA LEU A 310 -3.03 -8.68 10.53
C LEU A 310 -2.11 -7.57 10.01
N ARG A 311 -1.65 -7.70 8.77
CA ARG A 311 -0.84 -6.66 8.11
C ARG A 311 -1.60 -5.36 7.89
N HIS A 312 -2.89 -5.44 7.50
CA HIS A 312 -3.74 -4.26 7.38
C HIS A 312 -3.91 -3.55 8.72
N SER A 313 -4.09 -4.31 9.79
CA SER A 313 -4.24 -3.77 11.15
C SER A 313 -2.98 -3.06 11.62
N LEU A 314 -1.79 -3.63 11.36
CA LEU A 314 -0.53 -2.95 11.66
C LEU A 314 -0.42 -1.63 10.86
N GLY A 315 -0.70 -1.63 9.57
CA GLY A 315 -0.69 -0.42 8.74
C GLY A 315 -1.63 0.66 9.27
N THR A 316 -2.83 0.28 9.68
CA THR A 316 -3.82 1.19 10.28
C THR A 316 -3.35 1.70 11.65
N ARG A 317 -2.83 0.82 12.53
CA ARG A 317 -2.25 1.22 13.83
C ARG A 317 -1.11 2.23 13.67
N LEU A 318 -0.19 2.01 12.73
CA LEU A 318 0.93 2.91 12.46
C LEU A 318 0.45 4.29 11.98
N ILE A 319 -0.53 4.34 11.06
CA ILE A 319 -1.10 5.63 10.61
C ILE A 319 -1.79 6.35 11.77
N ASN A 320 -2.60 5.64 12.56
CA ASN A 320 -3.30 6.22 13.70
C ASN A 320 -2.34 6.70 14.80
N SER A 321 -1.13 6.12 14.87
CA SER A 321 -0.04 6.58 15.74
C SER A 321 0.79 7.72 15.15
N GLY A 322 0.36 8.31 14.02
CA GLY A 322 1.04 9.45 13.41
C GLY A 322 2.31 9.10 12.61
N VAL A 323 2.58 7.82 12.34
CA VAL A 323 3.75 7.43 11.54
C VAL A 323 3.56 7.91 10.10
N PRO A 324 4.52 8.65 9.51
CA PRO A 324 4.39 9.18 8.16
C PRO A 324 4.18 8.08 7.10
N GLN A 325 3.31 8.35 6.12
CA GLN A 325 2.93 7.37 5.09
C GLN A 325 4.13 6.75 4.35
N HIS A 326 5.16 7.54 4.03
CA HIS A 326 6.36 7.01 3.35
C HIS A 326 7.18 6.05 4.22
N VAL A 327 7.16 6.24 5.56
CA VAL A 327 7.79 5.30 6.51
C VAL A 327 7.00 4.00 6.54
N ILE A 328 5.67 4.06 6.63
CA ILE A 328 4.79 2.88 6.57
C ILE A 328 4.96 2.14 5.24
N GLN A 329 5.08 2.86 4.13
CA GLN A 329 5.36 2.27 2.81
C GLN A 329 6.64 1.44 2.84
N ARG A 330 7.70 1.93 3.46
CA ARG A 330 8.98 1.20 3.60
C ARG A 330 8.85 0.02 4.56
N LEU A 331 8.26 0.22 5.75
CA LEU A 331 8.04 -0.84 6.75
C LEU A 331 7.22 -2.00 6.17
N LEU A 332 6.14 -1.69 5.46
CA LEU A 332 5.29 -2.69 4.84
C LEU A 332 5.79 -3.16 3.46
N THR A 333 6.94 -2.73 2.98
CA THR A 333 7.48 -3.10 1.66
C THR A 333 6.44 -2.95 0.53
N HIS A 334 5.80 -1.76 0.44
CA HIS A 334 4.85 -1.44 -0.61
C HIS A 334 5.56 -0.91 -1.85
N ALA A 335 5.21 -1.44 -3.02
CA ALA A 335 5.81 -1.05 -4.30
C ALA A 335 5.41 0.37 -4.73
N SER A 336 4.24 0.85 -4.30
CA SER A 336 3.75 2.18 -4.65
C SER A 336 3.05 2.86 -3.47
N PRO A 337 3.00 4.21 -3.46
CA PRO A 337 2.26 4.99 -2.46
C PRO A 337 0.76 4.64 -2.39
N GLU A 338 0.14 4.28 -3.53
CA GLU A 338 -1.28 3.92 -3.58
C GLU A 338 -1.58 2.68 -2.72
N MET A 339 -0.63 1.75 -2.58
CA MET A 339 -0.79 0.60 -1.69
C MET A 339 -0.84 1.00 -0.21
N THR A 340 -0.23 2.13 0.14
CA THR A 340 -0.23 2.66 1.51
C THR A 340 -1.39 3.63 1.72
N SER A 341 -1.82 4.36 0.69
CA SER A 341 -2.95 5.29 0.76
C SER A 341 -4.28 4.62 1.13
N VAL A 342 -4.39 3.31 0.89
CA VAL A 342 -5.53 2.49 1.33
C VAL A 342 -5.70 2.52 2.86
N TYR A 343 -4.61 2.71 3.61
CA TYR A 343 -4.66 2.88 5.08
C TYR A 343 -4.92 4.33 5.51
N ALA A 344 -4.83 5.29 4.58
CA ALA A 344 -5.03 6.71 4.86
C ALA A 344 -6.49 7.11 5.13
N HIS A 345 -7.40 6.16 5.19
CA HIS A 345 -8.68 6.36 5.87
C HIS A 345 -8.41 6.42 7.38
N MET A 346 -7.80 7.55 7.79
CA MET A 346 -7.71 7.87 9.21
C MET A 346 -9.11 7.87 9.80
N HIS A 347 -9.28 7.33 11.01
CA HIS A 347 -10.50 7.52 11.76
C HIS A 347 -10.86 9.01 11.78
N ASP A 348 -12.13 9.36 11.57
CA ASP A 348 -12.60 10.74 11.65
C ASP A 348 -12.12 11.44 12.92
N ALA A 349 -11.99 10.71 14.01
CA ALA A 349 -11.44 11.20 15.26
C ALA A 349 -9.96 11.65 15.15
N THR A 350 -9.10 10.92 14.43
CA THR A 350 -7.70 11.30 14.22
C THR A 350 -7.59 12.51 13.29
N ILE A 351 -8.42 12.54 12.24
CA ILE A 351 -8.51 13.71 11.34
C ILE A 351 -8.95 14.94 12.13
N ARG A 352 -9.95 14.80 13.00
CA ARG A 352 -10.44 15.88 13.88
C ARG A 352 -9.35 16.34 14.84
N ALA A 353 -8.69 15.43 15.54
CA ALA A 353 -7.62 15.75 16.49
C ALA A 353 -6.45 16.49 15.85
N GLU A 354 -5.98 16.04 14.68
CA GLU A 354 -4.91 16.72 13.93
C GLU A 354 -5.37 18.07 13.38
N PHE A 355 -6.63 18.19 12.96
CA PHE A 355 -7.20 19.45 12.54
C PHE A 355 -7.39 20.41 13.71
N GLU A 356 -7.85 19.96 14.86
CA GLU A 356 -7.94 20.74 16.10
C GLU A 356 -6.55 21.25 16.53
N ARG A 357 -5.53 20.38 16.53
CA ARG A 357 -4.15 20.77 16.80
C ARG A 357 -3.66 21.85 15.84
N TYR A 358 -3.93 21.68 14.56
CA TYR A 358 -3.59 22.67 13.53
C TYR A 358 -4.32 24.00 13.73
N CYS A 359 -5.60 23.99 14.07
CA CYS A 359 -6.36 25.21 14.37
C CYS A 359 -5.84 25.93 15.61
N GLN A 360 -5.46 25.18 16.66
CA GLN A 360 -4.91 25.75 17.89
C GLN A 360 -3.54 26.46 17.71
N THR A 361 -2.81 26.17 16.63
CA THR A 361 -1.50 26.77 16.33
C THR A 361 -1.60 28.04 15.51
N ARG A 362 -2.79 28.47 15.09
CA ARG A 362 -3.00 29.66 14.26
C ARG A 362 -3.51 30.86 15.05
N VAL A 363 -3.04 32.02 14.66
CA VAL A 363 -3.51 33.31 15.18
C VAL A 363 -4.01 34.20 14.04
N ASP A 364 -5.05 35.00 14.34
CA ASP A 364 -5.58 36.05 13.46
C ASP A 364 -4.78 37.35 13.56
N VAL A 365 -5.20 38.39 12.83
CA VAL A 365 -4.55 39.73 12.81
C VAL A 365 -4.57 40.43 14.17
N GLU A 366 -5.50 40.05 15.06
CA GLU A 366 -5.56 40.55 16.44
C GLU A 366 -4.71 39.70 17.41
N GLY A 367 -4.01 38.66 16.94
CA GLY A 367 -3.24 37.75 17.78
C GLY A 367 -4.10 36.74 18.54
N ARG A 368 -5.39 36.61 18.22
CA ARG A 368 -6.29 35.65 18.87
C ARG A 368 -6.12 34.26 18.26
N ARG A 369 -6.11 33.24 19.12
CA ARG A 369 -6.10 31.84 18.65
C ARG A 369 -7.38 31.54 17.88
N LEU A 370 -7.23 30.94 16.70
CA LEU A 370 -8.34 30.46 15.91
C LEU A 370 -8.76 29.09 16.42
N GLY A 371 -9.84 29.06 17.21
CA GLY A 371 -10.44 27.80 17.68
C GLY A 371 -11.27 27.14 16.58
N PHE A 372 -11.37 25.82 16.64
CA PHE A 372 -12.31 25.02 15.85
C PHE A 372 -13.34 24.42 16.82
N ASP A 373 -14.62 24.63 16.57
CA ASP A 373 -15.69 23.98 17.32
C ASP A 373 -16.18 22.75 16.53
N PRO A 374 -15.79 21.52 16.95
CA PRO A 374 -16.19 20.30 16.26
C PRO A 374 -17.68 20.01 16.34
N THR A 375 -18.41 20.70 17.23
CA THR A 375 -19.85 20.50 17.44
C THR A 375 -20.72 21.45 16.63
N ALA A 376 -20.10 22.46 16.00
CA ALA A 376 -20.81 23.41 15.14
C ALA A 376 -21.40 22.73 13.91
N VAL A 377 -22.62 23.06 13.56
CA VAL A 377 -23.31 22.55 12.36
C VAL A 377 -22.54 22.86 11.07
N THR A 378 -21.66 23.87 11.09
CA THR A 378 -20.82 24.31 9.98
C THR A 378 -19.44 23.67 9.97
N ALA A 379 -19.10 22.80 10.93
CA ALA A 379 -17.75 22.24 11.10
C ALA A 379 -17.20 21.57 9.83
N ASP A 380 -18.00 20.79 9.13
CA ASP A 380 -17.59 20.10 7.89
C ASP A 380 -17.35 21.10 6.75
N ALA A 381 -18.18 22.16 6.65
CA ALA A 381 -18.01 23.21 5.65
C ALA A 381 -16.78 24.07 5.93
N GLU A 382 -16.52 24.40 7.19
CA GLU A 382 -15.30 25.12 7.62
C GLU A 382 -14.04 24.30 7.37
N TRP A 383 -14.08 22.99 7.62
CA TRP A 383 -12.95 22.08 7.33
C TRP A 383 -12.61 22.07 5.83
N VAL A 384 -13.61 21.95 4.94
CA VAL A 384 -13.41 21.98 3.48
C VAL A 384 -12.86 23.34 3.04
N LYS A 385 -13.41 24.42 3.58
CA LYS A 385 -12.99 25.80 3.30
C LYS A 385 -11.52 26.03 3.67
N HIS A 386 -11.09 25.58 4.85
CA HIS A 386 -9.70 25.71 5.30
C HIS A 386 -8.72 24.84 4.53
N ARG A 387 -9.12 23.65 4.11
CA ARG A 387 -8.31 22.76 3.28
C ARG A 387 -8.06 23.34 1.88
N LEU A 388 -9.06 23.97 1.28
CA LEU A 388 -8.97 24.62 -0.02
C LEU A 388 -8.12 25.88 0.06
N ALA A 389 -8.26 26.69 1.11
CA ALA A 389 -7.47 27.90 1.32
C ALA A 389 -5.96 27.61 1.46
N ARG A 390 -5.59 26.51 2.14
CA ARG A 390 -4.19 26.10 2.28
C ARG A 390 -3.54 25.65 0.97
N ALA A 391 -4.33 25.11 0.04
CA ALA A 391 -3.83 24.68 -1.26
C ALA A 391 -3.69 25.83 -2.26
N ALA A 392 -4.41 26.95 -2.05
CA ALA A 392 -4.51 28.03 -3.05
C ALA A 392 -3.65 29.28 -2.76
N ASP A 393 -3.51 29.69 -1.48
CA ASP A 393 -2.98 31.03 -1.16
C ASP A 393 -2.01 31.03 0.04
N THR A 394 -0.85 30.37 -0.10
CA THR A 394 0.27 30.52 0.84
C THR A 394 0.98 31.86 0.59
N LEU A 395 1.05 32.69 1.61
CA LEU A 395 1.78 33.96 1.60
C LEU A 395 3.20 33.76 2.16
N PRO A 396 4.17 34.67 1.89
CA PRO A 396 5.53 34.54 2.40
C PRO A 396 5.65 34.50 3.93
N ASN A 397 4.59 34.92 4.66
CA ASN A 397 4.59 35.10 6.11
C ASN A 397 3.29 34.57 6.77
N GLY A 398 2.48 33.81 6.05
CA GLY A 398 1.23 33.27 6.58
C GLY A 398 0.28 32.74 5.51
N TYR A 399 -1.00 32.78 5.77
CA TYR A 399 -2.06 32.24 4.93
C TYR A 399 -3.19 33.23 4.75
N CYS A 400 -3.83 33.21 3.57
CA CYS A 400 -5.08 33.94 3.33
C CYS A 400 -6.28 33.06 3.70
N GLY A 401 -7.10 33.49 4.67
CA GLY A 401 -8.33 32.82 5.08
C GLY A 401 -9.56 33.17 4.22
N ARG A 402 -9.40 34.00 3.19
CA ARG A 402 -10.51 34.40 2.30
C ARG A 402 -10.92 33.24 1.39
N PRO A 403 -12.23 33.05 1.13
CA PRO A 403 -12.67 32.06 0.16
C PRO A 403 -12.08 32.32 -1.24
N PRO A 404 -11.59 31.29 -1.97
CA PRO A 404 -10.95 31.44 -3.29
C PRO A 404 -11.84 32.10 -4.36
N GLN A 405 -13.16 32.13 -4.15
CA GLN A 405 -14.15 32.74 -5.06
C GLN A 405 -14.31 34.24 -4.84
N GLN A 406 -13.67 34.82 -3.83
CA GLN A 406 -13.77 36.24 -3.51
C GLN A 406 -12.47 36.96 -3.84
N ASP A 407 -12.57 38.03 -4.61
CA ASP A 407 -11.43 38.87 -4.93
C ASP A 407 -10.85 39.53 -3.68
N CYS A 408 -9.51 39.70 -3.64
CA CYS A 408 -8.83 40.40 -2.55
C CYS A 408 -9.03 41.90 -2.64
N PRO A 409 -9.72 42.53 -1.65
CA PRO A 409 -9.95 43.98 -1.68
C PRO A 409 -8.72 44.78 -1.28
N HIS A 410 -7.67 44.14 -0.73
CA HIS A 410 -6.46 44.80 -0.18
C HIS A 410 -5.19 44.09 -0.64
N PRO A 411 -4.85 44.08 -1.95
CA PRO A 411 -3.62 43.48 -2.45
C PRO A 411 -2.39 44.04 -1.70
N ASN A 412 -1.53 43.14 -1.23
CA ASN A 412 -0.27 43.45 -0.51
C ASN A 412 -0.43 44.06 0.90
N ALA A 413 -1.65 44.15 1.47
CA ALA A 413 -1.89 44.65 2.83
C ALA A 413 -2.23 43.51 3.84
N CYS A 414 -1.65 42.34 3.64
CA CYS A 414 -2.01 41.12 4.40
C CYS A 414 -1.82 41.29 5.91
N LEU A 415 -0.73 41.94 6.37
CA LEU A 415 -0.43 42.11 7.80
C LEU A 415 -1.47 42.92 8.60
N THR A 416 -2.36 43.62 7.93
CA THR A 416 -3.48 44.37 8.54
C THR A 416 -4.84 43.87 8.06
N CYS A 417 -4.88 42.75 7.33
CA CYS A 417 -6.10 42.18 6.75
C CYS A 417 -6.78 41.25 7.76
N PRO A 418 -8.10 41.35 7.99
CA PRO A 418 -8.82 40.46 8.92
C PRO A 418 -8.84 39.00 8.47
N ASP A 419 -8.64 38.71 7.18
CA ASP A 419 -8.56 37.36 6.64
C ASP A 419 -7.15 36.74 6.75
N PHE A 420 -6.15 37.49 7.26
CA PHE A 420 -4.79 36.99 7.41
C PHE A 420 -4.67 36.06 8.63
N GLN A 421 -3.95 34.96 8.44
CA GLN A 421 -3.70 33.95 9.47
C GLN A 421 -2.21 33.57 9.43
N THR A 422 -1.62 33.29 10.57
CA THR A 422 -0.23 32.88 10.67
C THR A 422 -0.04 31.78 11.72
N THR A 423 1.11 31.11 11.68
CA THR A 423 1.48 30.00 12.56
C THR A 423 2.90 30.19 13.10
N ALA A 424 3.31 29.39 14.07
CA ALA A 424 4.63 29.46 14.71
C ALA A 424 5.80 29.24 13.72
N GLU A 425 5.58 28.62 12.58
CA GLU A 425 6.60 28.44 11.54
C GLU A 425 7.07 29.77 10.93
N PHE A 426 6.20 30.80 10.92
CA PHE A 426 6.52 32.14 10.41
C PHE A 426 7.06 33.10 11.48
N LEU A 427 7.20 32.67 12.75
CA LEU A 427 7.69 33.50 13.83
C LEU A 427 9.04 34.18 13.52
N PRO A 428 10.07 33.52 12.95
CA PRO A 428 11.31 34.14 12.58
C PRO A 428 11.12 35.27 11.55
N VAL A 429 10.22 35.09 10.57
CA VAL A 429 9.90 36.06 9.53
C VAL A 429 9.21 37.27 10.14
N HIS A 430 8.27 37.07 11.07
CA HIS A 430 7.57 38.17 11.74
C HIS A 430 8.50 38.99 12.64
N ARG A 431 9.45 38.37 13.34
CA ARG A 431 10.48 39.07 14.12
C ARG A 431 11.34 39.97 13.23
N GLN A 432 11.85 39.44 12.13
CA GLN A 432 12.63 40.19 11.17
C GLN A 432 11.82 41.34 10.58
N GLN A 433 10.58 41.11 10.18
CA GLN A 433 9.69 42.19 9.66
C GLN A 433 9.39 43.27 10.70
N ALA A 434 9.23 42.88 11.96
CA ALA A 434 9.02 43.85 13.04
C ALA A 434 10.24 44.78 13.24
N GLU A 435 11.46 44.21 13.21
CA GLU A 435 12.69 45.00 13.28
C GLU A 435 12.82 46.01 12.13
N LEU A 436 12.68 45.52 10.88
CA LEU A 436 12.71 46.38 9.70
C LEU A 436 11.62 47.45 9.74
N THR A 437 10.42 47.11 10.23
CA THR A 437 9.32 48.09 10.33
C THR A 437 9.61 49.17 11.39
N ARG A 438 10.30 48.83 12.50
CA ARG A 438 10.74 49.82 13.51
C ARG A 438 11.77 50.79 12.93
N GLU A 439 12.73 50.29 12.15
CA GLU A 439 13.73 51.15 11.46
C GLU A 439 13.05 52.10 10.48
N LEU A 440 12.11 51.60 9.64
CA LEU A 440 11.35 52.38 8.70
C LEU A 440 10.46 53.44 9.39
N LEU A 441 9.86 53.07 10.53
CA LEU A 441 9.08 53.99 11.34
C LEU A 441 9.97 55.12 11.87
N SER A 442 11.14 54.81 12.44
CA SER A 442 12.11 55.80 12.94
C SER A 442 12.58 56.74 11.84
N ALA A 443 12.87 56.20 10.65
CA ALA A 443 13.28 57.02 9.48
C ALA A 443 12.16 57.92 8.94
N ALA A 444 10.90 57.45 9.00
CA ALA A 444 9.73 58.23 8.60
C ALA A 444 9.42 59.37 9.59
N ASP A 445 9.51 59.09 10.89
CA ASP A 445 9.32 60.11 11.94
C ASP A 445 10.41 61.20 11.88
N SER A 446 11.68 60.79 11.76
CA SER A 446 12.80 61.76 11.64
C SER A 446 12.75 62.63 10.37
N SER A 447 12.11 62.09 9.31
CA SER A 447 11.95 62.82 8.04
C SER A 447 10.63 63.61 7.94
N GLY A 448 9.80 63.62 9.00
CA GLY A 448 8.50 64.32 9.03
C GLY A 448 7.43 63.71 8.11
N ARG A 449 7.59 62.45 7.66
CA ARG A 449 6.67 61.76 6.76
C ARG A 449 5.53 61.06 7.53
N GLN A 450 4.64 61.90 8.12
CA GLN A 450 3.62 61.46 9.06
C GLN A 450 2.75 60.30 8.53
N ARG A 451 2.29 60.37 7.28
CA ARG A 451 1.44 59.32 6.66
C ARG A 451 2.16 57.99 6.58
N GLN A 452 3.46 57.98 6.30
CA GLN A 452 4.25 56.73 6.24
C GLN A 452 4.47 56.20 7.67
N ALA A 453 4.78 57.05 8.64
CA ALA A 453 4.93 56.70 10.01
C ALA A 453 3.63 56.03 10.57
N ASP A 454 2.46 56.60 10.29
CA ASP A 454 1.18 56.04 10.73
C ASP A 454 0.90 54.66 10.13
N ASN A 455 1.26 54.45 8.87
CA ASN A 455 1.13 53.11 8.25
C ASN A 455 2.09 52.10 8.87
N HIS A 456 3.35 52.47 9.13
CA HIS A 456 4.31 51.60 9.78
C HIS A 456 3.91 51.26 11.23
N ARG A 457 3.31 52.19 11.98
CA ARG A 457 2.76 51.94 13.33
C ARG A 457 1.67 50.91 13.30
N LYS A 458 0.71 50.95 12.34
CA LYS A 458 -0.36 49.96 12.21
C LYS A 458 0.20 48.57 11.93
N VAL A 459 1.14 48.45 11.00
CA VAL A 459 1.77 47.17 10.67
C VAL A 459 2.55 46.62 11.85
N LEU A 460 3.29 47.49 12.57
CA LEU A 460 4.07 47.08 13.75
C LEU A 460 3.19 46.56 14.86
N ILE A 461 2.05 47.19 15.13
CA ILE A 461 1.07 46.71 16.13
C ILE A 461 0.60 45.27 15.81
N SER A 462 0.32 44.95 14.55
CA SER A 462 -0.08 43.60 14.14
C SER A 462 1.08 42.61 14.29
N LEU A 463 2.30 42.99 13.86
CA LEU A 463 3.48 42.12 13.99
C LEU A 463 3.85 41.86 15.43
N ASP A 464 3.77 42.84 16.33
CA ASP A 464 4.04 42.63 17.77
C ASP A 464 2.98 41.68 18.41
N LYS A 465 1.70 41.76 17.99
CA LYS A 465 0.68 40.85 18.40
C LYS A 465 0.97 39.41 17.93
N PHE A 466 1.37 39.25 16.64
CA PHE A 466 1.73 37.92 16.12
C PHE A 466 2.90 37.31 16.89
N VAL A 467 3.99 38.08 17.08
CA VAL A 467 5.17 37.58 17.79
C VAL A 467 4.79 37.17 19.20
N THR A 468 4.10 38.02 19.97
CA THR A 468 3.68 37.71 21.35
C THR A 468 2.79 36.46 21.41
N SER A 469 1.80 36.37 20.54
CA SER A 469 0.85 35.25 20.55
C SER A 469 1.48 33.93 20.11
N LEU A 470 2.38 33.97 19.09
CA LEU A 470 3.07 32.78 18.60
C LEU A 470 4.15 32.28 19.55
N GLU A 471 4.82 33.19 20.29
CA GLU A 471 5.75 32.82 21.38
C GLU A 471 5.02 32.11 22.52
N ALA A 472 3.83 32.57 22.89
CA ALA A 472 2.98 31.93 23.88
C ALA A 472 2.41 30.56 23.44
N LEU A 473 2.55 30.19 22.15
CA LEU A 473 2.14 28.88 21.61
C LEU A 473 3.28 27.87 21.56
N ARG A 474 4.55 28.27 21.77
CA ARG A 474 5.64 27.29 21.91
C ARG A 474 5.48 26.53 23.21
N PRO A 475 5.40 25.19 23.20
CA PRO A 475 5.63 24.43 24.42
C PRO A 475 7.08 24.68 24.86
N ASP A 476 7.30 24.88 26.17
CA ASP A 476 8.62 24.99 26.75
C ASP A 476 9.44 23.76 26.33
N GLU A 477 10.55 23.98 25.60
CA GLU A 477 11.48 22.94 25.15
C GLU A 477 12.30 22.31 26.31
N ASP A 478 12.03 22.73 27.56
CA ASP A 478 12.81 22.33 28.74
C ASP A 478 12.30 21.09 29.51
N ASP A 479 11.21 20.42 29.07
CA ASP A 479 10.63 19.26 29.78
C ASP A 479 10.92 17.89 29.13
N GLN A 480 11.96 17.78 28.28
CA GLN A 480 12.37 16.48 27.68
C GLN A 480 13.78 16.01 28.07
N HIS A 481 14.32 16.51 29.19
CA HIS A 481 15.53 15.94 29.78
C HIS A 481 15.32 15.75 31.30
N ASP A 482 14.65 14.67 31.66
CA ASP A 482 14.84 13.92 32.92
C ASP A 482 14.49 12.43 32.69
#